data_7e437a54737b32ba022ceafa31337edb
#
_entry.id   7e437a54737b32ba022ceafa31337edb
#
_cell.length_a   1.000
_cell.length_b   1.000
_cell.length_c   1.000
_cell.angle_alpha   90.00
_cell.angle_beta   90.00
_cell.angle_gamma   90.00
#
_symmetry.space_group_name_H-M   'P 1'
#
loop_
_entity.id
_entity.type
_entity.pdbx_description
1 polymer ?
#
loop_
_entity_poly.entity_id
_entity_poly.type
_entity_poly.pdbx_seq_one_letter_code
_entity_poly.pdbx_strand_id
1 'polypeptide(L)'
;ENKESTEKTENTSESQIASSMIYFDEIDVENNVTLGDYKGVEVVSSAAKVSDEEVDAYIEYMMSMYSDLEEITDRDIVENGDVANIDYEGKKDGVAFDGGTASGYDLAIGSGSFIPGFEEGLIGVKKGETIDLPLTFPENYPAEDLAGAEVVFTVTVNGIYKEIAGEFNDEFVDGLAIDGITTVEEYRAYLKSMMEESYSEQAGQELEVQVVTLVTENAGVKEIPQGLIDKFYDINISNMTYNASMYGMDLQSFVSAYYGMDEETFEAETVAAAEESAKQAMVCLKVAKEENLQITEDEMNTAIEENYAAYGYTSAEEFKNAVDLEEYKDSLLLTKIVNFLVDNAVVTEVTELAE
;
A
#
# COMPACT_ATOMS: atom_id res chain seq x y z
N GLU A 1 -4.15 -55.76 3.99
CA GLU A 1 -4.54 -55.20 5.29
C GLU A 1 -3.78 -53.92 5.52
N ASN A 2 -4.55 -52.85 5.75
CA ASN A 2 -4.21 -51.45 6.05
C ASN A 2 -4.09 -50.49 4.87
N LYS A 3 -5.27 -50.17 4.34
CA LYS A 3 -5.62 -48.86 3.82
C LYS A 3 -6.76 -48.35 4.70
N GLU A 4 -6.49 -47.43 5.57
CA GLU A 4 -7.45 -46.51 6.19
C GLU A 4 -6.66 -45.57 7.16
N SER A 5 -6.39 -44.38 6.72
CA SER A 5 -6.33 -43.18 7.56
C SER A 5 -5.52 -42.09 6.85
N THR A 6 -6.11 -41.43 5.90
CA THR A 6 -5.71 -40.07 5.44
C THR A 6 -6.86 -39.44 4.68
N GLU A 7 -7.98 -39.28 5.33
CA GLU A 7 -9.09 -38.44 4.87
C GLU A 7 -9.88 -38.02 6.09
N LYS A 8 -9.38 -37.03 6.82
CA LYS A 8 -10.15 -36.23 7.78
C LYS A 8 -9.28 -35.14 8.41
N THR A 9 -8.89 -34.12 7.61
CA THR A 9 -8.33 -32.89 8.21
C THR A 9 -8.59 -31.64 7.36
N GLU A 10 -9.34 -31.71 6.26
CA GLU A 10 -9.56 -30.54 5.40
C GLU A 10 -11.00 -29.99 5.44
N ASN A 11 -11.86 -30.48 6.32
CA ASN A 11 -13.28 -30.06 6.31
C ASN A 11 -13.75 -29.46 7.66
N THR A 12 -12.83 -29.02 8.50
CA THR A 12 -13.19 -28.48 9.84
C THR A 12 -13.03 -26.96 9.94
N SER A 13 -12.26 -26.33 9.04
CA SER A 13 -12.07 -24.87 9.08
C SER A 13 -13.18 -24.07 8.39
N GLU A 14 -13.62 -24.50 7.20
CA GLU A 14 -14.68 -23.78 6.47
C GLU A 14 -16.07 -23.89 7.13
N SER A 15 -16.37 -24.99 7.82
CA SER A 15 -17.66 -25.15 8.50
C SER A 15 -17.73 -24.51 9.90
N GLN A 16 -16.60 -24.17 10.52
CA GLN A 16 -16.56 -23.44 11.80
C GLN A 16 -16.56 -21.93 11.61
N ILE A 17 -15.95 -21.42 10.54
CA ILE A 17 -15.97 -19.99 10.19
C ILE A 17 -17.40 -19.54 9.83
N ALA A 18 -18.16 -20.36 9.10
CA ALA A 18 -19.55 -20.06 8.76
C ALA A 18 -20.53 -20.08 9.95
N SER A 19 -20.12 -20.55 11.13
CA SER A 19 -21.00 -20.63 12.32
C SER A 19 -20.79 -19.49 13.33
N SER A 20 -19.84 -18.56 13.10
CA SER A 20 -19.57 -17.45 14.02
C SER A 20 -19.97 -16.07 13.48
N MET A 21 -20.42 -15.94 12.23
CA MET A 21 -20.91 -14.67 11.69
C MET A 21 -22.16 -14.23 12.39
N ILE A 22 -22.07 -13.12 13.11
CA ILE A 22 -23.20 -12.42 13.71
C ILE A 22 -23.59 -11.25 12.80
N TYR A 23 -24.89 -11.11 12.49
CA TYR A 23 -25.41 -9.95 11.80
C TYR A 23 -25.82 -8.85 12.79
N PHE A 24 -25.86 -7.61 12.33
CA PHE A 24 -26.10 -6.46 13.20
C PHE A 24 -27.50 -6.43 13.80
N ASP A 25 -28.49 -7.04 13.17
CA ASP A 25 -29.85 -7.15 13.69
C ASP A 25 -29.96 -8.14 14.86
N GLU A 26 -28.99 -9.04 15.05
CA GLU A 26 -28.89 -9.99 16.14
C GLU A 26 -28.27 -9.40 17.41
N ILE A 27 -27.67 -8.17 17.33
CA ILE A 27 -26.95 -7.56 18.44
C ILE A 27 -27.90 -6.82 19.39
N ASP A 28 -27.90 -7.22 20.65
CA ASP A 28 -28.68 -6.54 21.71
C ASP A 28 -28.00 -5.28 22.21
N VAL A 29 -28.11 -4.19 21.43
CA VAL A 29 -27.57 -2.87 21.83
C VAL A 29 -28.42 -2.18 22.89
N GLU A 30 -29.69 -2.55 23.05
CA GLU A 30 -30.60 -1.92 24.01
C GLU A 30 -30.17 -2.14 25.46
N ASN A 31 -29.73 -3.35 25.78
CA ASN A 31 -29.32 -3.70 27.12
C ASN A 31 -27.82 -3.49 27.37
N ASN A 32 -27.01 -3.44 26.29
CA ASN A 32 -25.57 -3.41 26.38
C ASN A 32 -24.94 -2.03 26.14
N VAL A 33 -25.65 -1.09 25.48
CA VAL A 33 -25.10 0.23 25.16
C VAL A 33 -25.91 1.35 25.82
N THR A 34 -25.21 2.27 26.46
CA THR A 34 -25.74 3.54 26.95
C THR A 34 -25.04 4.67 26.19
N LEU A 35 -25.81 5.43 25.40
CA LEU A 35 -25.24 6.56 24.67
C LEU A 35 -24.95 7.73 25.61
N GLY A 36 -23.82 8.41 25.34
CA GLY A 36 -23.59 9.77 25.80
C GLY A 36 -23.96 10.80 24.72
N ASP A 37 -23.23 11.90 24.68
CA ASP A 37 -23.41 12.89 23.63
C ASP A 37 -22.82 12.37 22.31
N TYR A 38 -23.67 12.13 21.31
CA TYR A 38 -23.30 11.66 19.97
C TYR A 38 -23.64 12.66 18.87
N LYS A 39 -24.29 13.80 19.23
CA LYS A 39 -24.49 14.96 18.35
C LYS A 39 -23.74 16.15 18.92
N GLY A 40 -23.20 16.98 18.05
CA GLY A 40 -22.48 18.17 18.44
C GLY A 40 -21.09 17.87 19.02
N VAL A 41 -20.51 16.68 18.81
CA VAL A 41 -19.12 16.41 19.17
C VAL A 41 -18.20 17.33 18.38
N GLU A 42 -17.22 17.93 19.07
CA GLU A 42 -16.31 18.90 18.48
C GLU A 42 -15.09 18.16 17.90
N VAL A 43 -14.84 18.34 16.63
CA VAL A 43 -13.72 17.71 15.88
C VAL A 43 -12.98 18.74 15.06
N VAL A 44 -11.75 18.42 14.72
CA VAL A 44 -10.89 19.28 13.90
C VAL A 44 -10.61 18.57 12.58
N SER A 45 -10.86 19.25 11.47
CA SER A 45 -10.49 18.78 10.13
C SER A 45 -9.36 19.67 9.58
N SER A 46 -8.31 19.08 9.09
CA SER A 46 -7.28 19.76 8.33
C SER A 46 -7.73 19.83 6.86
N ALA A 47 -8.30 20.98 6.45
CA ALA A 47 -8.47 21.25 5.04
C ALA A 47 -7.11 21.62 4.44
N ALA A 48 -6.36 20.61 4.01
CA ALA A 48 -5.08 20.86 3.35
C ALA A 48 -5.30 21.52 1.99
N LYS A 49 -4.78 22.72 1.83
CA LYS A 49 -4.64 23.36 0.53
C LYS A 49 -3.26 22.97 -0.02
N VAL A 50 -3.25 22.42 -1.20
CA VAL A 50 -1.98 22.11 -1.88
C VAL A 50 -1.32 23.40 -2.35
N SER A 51 -0.12 23.65 -1.87
CA SER A 51 0.70 24.80 -2.28
C SER A 51 1.35 24.54 -3.65
N ASP A 52 1.79 25.59 -4.32
CA ASP A 52 2.52 25.45 -5.56
C ASP A 52 3.91 24.81 -5.33
N GLU A 53 4.48 25.01 -4.13
CA GLU A 53 5.74 24.40 -3.68
C GLU A 53 5.61 22.87 -3.55
N GLU A 54 4.49 22.34 -3.06
CA GLU A 54 4.25 20.89 -2.99
C GLU A 54 4.10 20.27 -4.38
N VAL A 55 3.42 20.97 -5.30
CA VAL A 55 3.34 20.57 -6.70
C VAL A 55 4.72 20.56 -7.34
N ASP A 56 5.56 21.57 -7.07
CA ASP A 56 6.94 21.63 -7.56
C ASP A 56 7.78 20.47 -7.03
N ALA A 57 7.71 20.20 -5.72
CA ALA A 57 8.44 19.10 -5.10
C ALA A 57 8.04 17.72 -5.68
N TYR A 58 6.75 17.52 -5.94
CA TYR A 58 6.28 16.30 -6.58
C TYR A 58 6.81 16.16 -8.01
N ILE A 59 6.80 17.25 -8.79
CA ILE A 59 7.35 17.28 -10.14
C ILE A 59 8.85 17.01 -10.12
N GLU A 60 9.61 17.61 -9.20
CA GLU A 60 11.05 17.35 -9.04
C GLU A 60 11.31 15.87 -8.71
N TYR A 61 10.54 15.30 -7.77
CA TYR A 61 10.61 13.87 -7.45
C TYR A 61 10.31 12.99 -8.66
N MET A 62 9.21 13.27 -9.35
CA MET A 62 8.84 12.54 -10.57
C MET A 62 9.95 12.65 -11.62
N MET A 63 10.45 13.86 -11.89
CA MET A 63 11.50 14.11 -12.88
C MET A 63 12.84 13.45 -12.52
N SER A 64 13.10 13.21 -11.23
CA SER A 64 14.29 12.45 -10.82
C SER A 64 14.28 10.99 -11.31
N MET A 65 13.11 10.46 -11.68
CA MET A 65 12.97 9.12 -12.28
C MET A 65 13.07 9.11 -13.81
N TYR A 66 13.08 10.30 -14.42
CA TYR A 66 13.20 10.49 -15.87
C TYR A 66 14.54 11.15 -16.18
N SER A 67 15.54 10.35 -16.40
CA SER A 67 16.83 10.80 -16.88
C SER A 67 17.15 10.15 -18.22
N ASP A 68 17.76 10.91 -19.11
CA ASP A 68 18.32 10.42 -20.35
C ASP A 68 19.83 10.23 -20.21
N LEU A 69 20.37 9.31 -21.00
CA LEU A 69 21.82 9.10 -21.06
C LEU A 69 22.40 9.82 -22.28
N GLU A 70 23.28 10.79 -22.05
CA GLU A 70 24.05 11.44 -23.11
C GLU A 70 25.45 10.86 -23.17
N GLU A 71 25.87 10.38 -24.35
CA GLU A 71 27.20 9.82 -24.54
C GLU A 71 28.28 10.88 -24.33
N ILE A 72 29.28 10.56 -23.51
CA ILE A 72 30.45 11.39 -23.28
C ILE A 72 31.43 11.14 -24.44
N THR A 73 31.68 12.19 -25.22
CA THR A 73 32.52 12.11 -26.43
C THR A 73 33.85 12.89 -26.33
N ASP A 74 34.04 13.68 -25.29
CA ASP A 74 35.21 14.52 -25.06
C ASP A 74 36.30 13.82 -24.23
N ARG A 75 36.02 12.66 -23.67
CA ARG A 75 36.98 11.76 -23.00
C ARG A 75 36.65 10.30 -23.27
N ASP A 76 37.62 9.42 -23.03
CA ASP A 76 37.50 7.97 -23.25
C ASP A 76 37.70 7.12 -22.00
N ILE A 77 37.75 7.74 -20.81
CA ILE A 77 37.95 7.07 -19.52
C ILE A 77 36.73 7.24 -18.62
N VAL A 78 36.43 6.20 -17.85
CA VAL A 78 35.37 6.19 -16.85
C VAL A 78 35.77 7.03 -15.64
N GLU A 79 34.88 7.90 -15.16
CA GLU A 79 35.03 8.67 -13.96
C GLU A 79 33.90 8.38 -12.98
N ASN A 80 34.06 8.74 -11.70
CA ASN A 80 33.02 8.61 -10.71
C ASN A 80 31.80 9.52 -11.05
N GLY A 81 30.60 9.00 -11.00
CA GLY A 81 29.37 9.70 -11.38
C GLY A 81 28.97 9.50 -12.85
N ASP A 82 29.75 8.78 -13.65
CA ASP A 82 29.36 8.36 -15.00
C ASP A 82 28.40 7.18 -14.97
N VAL A 83 27.68 6.97 -16.07
CA VAL A 83 27.04 5.70 -16.39
C VAL A 83 27.87 4.96 -17.40
N ALA A 84 28.47 3.84 -17.00
CA ALA A 84 29.25 2.98 -17.89
C ALA A 84 28.34 1.87 -18.44
N ASN A 85 28.18 1.83 -19.78
CA ASN A 85 27.58 0.68 -20.44
C ASN A 85 28.59 -0.44 -20.51
N ILE A 86 28.31 -1.57 -19.85
CA ILE A 86 29.27 -2.66 -19.69
C ILE A 86 28.73 -4.01 -20.11
N ASP A 87 29.62 -4.88 -20.56
CA ASP A 87 29.41 -6.32 -20.56
C ASP A 87 30.26 -6.89 -19.43
N TYR A 88 29.70 -7.83 -18.65
CA TYR A 88 30.48 -8.50 -17.62
C TYR A 88 30.18 -9.99 -17.53
N GLU A 89 31.19 -10.77 -17.12
CA GLU A 89 31.11 -12.19 -16.84
C GLU A 89 31.87 -12.50 -15.55
N GLY A 90 31.15 -12.89 -14.50
CA GLY A 90 31.71 -13.29 -13.21
C GLY A 90 31.99 -14.79 -13.14
N LYS A 91 33.16 -15.16 -12.67
CA LYS A 91 33.59 -16.55 -12.48
C LYS A 91 34.12 -16.80 -11.09
N LYS A 92 33.63 -17.90 -10.49
CA LYS A 92 34.18 -18.48 -9.26
C LYS A 92 34.97 -19.72 -9.65
N ASP A 93 36.24 -19.82 -9.25
CA ASP A 93 37.12 -20.94 -9.61
C ASP A 93 37.16 -21.22 -11.12
N GLY A 94 37.02 -20.16 -11.96
CA GLY A 94 37.02 -20.25 -13.42
C GLY A 94 35.70 -20.69 -14.05
N VAL A 95 34.63 -20.90 -13.26
CA VAL A 95 33.28 -21.26 -13.72
C VAL A 95 32.33 -20.10 -13.54
N ALA A 96 31.59 -19.73 -14.59
CA ALA A 96 30.57 -18.68 -14.51
C ALA A 96 29.45 -19.11 -13.55
N PHE A 97 28.93 -18.16 -12.76
CA PHE A 97 27.85 -18.39 -11.80
C PHE A 97 26.59 -17.64 -12.24
N ASP A 98 25.44 -18.14 -11.75
CA ASP A 98 24.14 -17.55 -12.07
C ASP A 98 24.03 -16.12 -11.56
N GLY A 99 23.50 -15.21 -12.40
CA GLY A 99 23.41 -13.77 -12.11
C GLY A 99 24.74 -13.01 -12.28
N GLY A 100 25.86 -13.70 -12.56
CA GLY A 100 27.17 -13.08 -12.77
C GLY A 100 27.44 -12.55 -14.17
N THR A 101 26.50 -12.63 -15.12
CA THR A 101 26.76 -12.27 -16.53
C THR A 101 25.65 -11.38 -17.08
N ALA A 102 26.03 -10.26 -17.70
CA ALA A 102 25.14 -9.42 -18.49
C ALA A 102 25.90 -8.74 -19.63
N SER A 103 25.15 -8.27 -20.63
CA SER A 103 25.65 -7.48 -21.74
C SER A 103 24.83 -6.21 -21.91
N GLY A 104 25.49 -5.10 -22.19
CA GLY A 104 24.88 -3.79 -22.39
C GLY A 104 24.21 -3.24 -21.11
N TYR A 105 24.76 -3.58 -19.93
CA TYR A 105 24.25 -3.11 -18.66
C TYR A 105 24.75 -1.68 -18.38
N ASP A 106 23.83 -0.77 -18.09
CA ASP A 106 24.14 0.62 -17.73
C ASP A 106 24.36 0.69 -16.22
N LEU A 107 25.63 0.88 -15.81
CA LEU A 107 26.05 0.94 -14.42
C LEU A 107 26.44 2.37 -14.04
N ALA A 108 25.73 2.97 -13.09
CA ALA A 108 26.10 4.25 -12.49
C ALA A 108 27.30 4.06 -11.55
N ILE A 109 28.42 4.66 -11.87
CA ILE A 109 29.69 4.52 -11.15
C ILE A 109 29.65 5.35 -9.86
N GLY A 110 29.71 4.66 -8.70
CA GLY A 110 29.59 5.26 -7.38
C GLY A 110 28.21 5.07 -6.77
N SER A 111 27.31 4.32 -7.42
CA SER A 111 25.97 4.02 -6.92
C SER A 111 25.97 3.01 -5.75
N GLY A 112 26.99 2.16 -5.67
CA GLY A 112 27.02 1.05 -4.71
C GLY A 112 26.08 -0.11 -5.06
N SER A 113 25.63 -0.19 -6.30
CA SER A 113 24.70 -1.23 -6.78
C SER A 113 25.38 -2.60 -6.93
N PHE A 114 26.71 -2.61 -7.10
CA PHE A 114 27.51 -3.80 -7.24
C PHE A 114 28.30 -4.09 -5.95
N ILE A 115 28.93 -5.27 -5.90
CA ILE A 115 29.78 -5.64 -4.76
C ILE A 115 30.97 -4.68 -4.63
N PRO A 116 31.44 -4.44 -3.39
CA PRO A 116 32.53 -3.50 -3.15
C PRO A 116 33.76 -3.76 -4.02
N GLY A 117 34.31 -2.71 -4.62
CA GLY A 117 35.46 -2.78 -5.50
C GLY A 117 35.14 -2.95 -6.99
N PHE A 118 33.88 -3.28 -7.34
CA PHE A 118 33.53 -3.43 -8.76
C PHE A 118 33.48 -2.08 -9.49
N GLU A 119 32.72 -1.12 -8.97
CA GLU A 119 32.56 0.21 -9.56
C GLU A 119 33.87 1.01 -9.49
N GLU A 120 34.54 0.94 -8.35
CA GLU A 120 35.86 1.60 -8.15
C GLU A 120 36.92 1.06 -9.10
N GLY A 121 36.85 -0.25 -9.40
CA GLY A 121 37.79 -0.90 -10.34
C GLY A 121 37.57 -0.47 -11.79
N LEU A 122 36.43 0.09 -12.15
CA LEU A 122 36.13 0.62 -13.46
C LEU A 122 36.64 2.07 -13.65
N ILE A 123 36.86 2.82 -12.56
CA ILE A 123 37.36 4.20 -12.67
C ILE A 123 38.74 4.22 -13.35
N GLY A 124 38.87 4.99 -14.43
CA GLY A 124 40.06 5.11 -15.24
C GLY A 124 40.16 4.11 -16.40
N VAL A 125 39.24 3.14 -16.48
CA VAL A 125 39.16 2.19 -17.63
C VAL A 125 38.66 2.92 -18.86
N LYS A 126 39.17 2.54 -20.02
CA LYS A 126 38.83 3.19 -21.30
C LYS A 126 37.61 2.54 -21.95
N LYS A 127 36.88 3.36 -22.68
CA LYS A 127 35.86 2.86 -23.62
C LYS A 127 36.49 1.88 -24.61
N GLY A 128 35.88 0.69 -24.73
CA GLY A 128 36.32 -0.42 -25.53
C GLY A 128 37.36 -1.32 -24.86
N GLU A 129 37.80 -1.00 -23.64
CA GLU A 129 38.77 -1.81 -22.89
C GLU A 129 38.03 -2.94 -22.14
N THR A 130 38.72 -4.09 -22.07
CA THR A 130 38.31 -5.25 -21.27
C THR A 130 39.32 -5.46 -20.16
N ILE A 131 38.85 -5.56 -18.93
CA ILE A 131 39.68 -5.79 -17.76
C ILE A 131 39.17 -6.96 -16.95
N ASP A 132 40.07 -7.55 -16.13
CA ASP A 132 39.68 -8.54 -15.11
C ASP A 132 39.72 -7.89 -13.72
N LEU A 133 38.60 -7.96 -12.98
CA LEU A 133 38.43 -7.44 -11.63
C LEU A 133 38.37 -8.62 -10.65
N PRO A 134 39.48 -8.92 -9.92
CA PRO A 134 39.43 -9.87 -8.81
C PRO A 134 38.72 -9.23 -7.59
N LEU A 135 37.61 -9.80 -7.14
CA LEU A 135 36.77 -9.28 -6.07
C LEU A 135 36.38 -10.36 -5.09
N THR A 136 35.91 -9.97 -3.92
CA THR A 136 35.38 -10.88 -2.90
C THR A 136 33.97 -10.47 -2.55
N PHE A 137 33.03 -11.39 -2.60
CA PHE A 137 31.66 -11.15 -2.12
C PHE A 137 31.64 -10.86 -0.62
N PRO A 138 30.77 -9.96 -0.15
CA PRO A 138 30.55 -9.77 1.29
C PRO A 138 30.19 -11.09 2.00
N GLU A 139 30.59 -11.25 3.25
CA GLU A 139 30.28 -12.46 4.06
C GLU A 139 28.77 -12.63 4.32
N ASN A 140 28.01 -11.54 4.31
CA ASN A 140 26.55 -11.51 4.48
C ASN A 140 25.78 -11.45 3.17
N TYR A 141 26.39 -11.87 2.05
CA TYR A 141 25.72 -11.87 0.75
C TYR A 141 24.56 -12.90 0.75
N PRO A 142 23.37 -12.56 0.18
CA PRO A 142 22.18 -13.42 0.26
C PRO A 142 22.34 -14.82 -0.35
N ALA A 143 23.18 -14.97 -1.39
CA ALA A 143 23.48 -16.27 -1.97
C ALA A 143 24.61 -16.94 -1.16
N GLU A 144 24.26 -17.97 -0.38
CA GLU A 144 25.18 -18.67 0.55
C GLU A 144 26.43 -19.25 -0.15
N ASP A 145 26.32 -19.69 -1.39
CA ASP A 145 27.41 -20.25 -2.18
C ASP A 145 28.39 -19.18 -2.71
N LEU A 146 27.99 -17.90 -2.69
CA LEU A 146 28.82 -16.76 -3.06
C LEU A 146 29.33 -15.96 -1.86
N ALA A 147 28.69 -16.05 -0.69
CA ALA A 147 29.08 -15.31 0.51
C ALA A 147 30.57 -15.57 0.87
N GLY A 148 31.37 -14.48 0.95
CA GLY A 148 32.81 -14.52 1.19
C GLY A 148 33.66 -15.13 0.08
N ALA A 149 33.05 -15.48 -1.08
CA ALA A 149 33.79 -16.13 -2.16
C ALA A 149 34.66 -15.15 -2.95
N GLU A 150 35.87 -15.59 -3.33
CA GLU A 150 36.72 -14.89 -4.29
C GLU A 150 36.23 -15.19 -5.72
N VAL A 151 36.06 -14.14 -6.52
CA VAL A 151 35.60 -14.22 -7.91
C VAL A 151 36.39 -13.31 -8.80
N VAL A 152 36.34 -13.54 -10.10
CA VAL A 152 36.92 -12.66 -11.11
C VAL A 152 35.82 -12.25 -12.08
N PHE A 153 35.59 -10.96 -12.20
CA PHE A 153 34.74 -10.40 -13.25
C PHE A 153 35.59 -9.92 -14.43
N THR A 154 35.32 -10.48 -15.59
CA THR A 154 35.82 -9.92 -16.85
C THR A 154 34.80 -8.88 -17.31
N VAL A 155 35.21 -7.60 -17.38
CA VAL A 155 34.34 -6.48 -17.71
C VAL A 155 34.83 -5.74 -18.92
N THR A 156 33.94 -5.48 -19.88
CA THR A 156 34.21 -4.64 -21.07
C THR A 156 33.38 -3.35 -20.97
N VAL A 157 34.01 -2.19 -21.13
CA VAL A 157 33.31 -0.90 -21.17
C VAL A 157 32.91 -0.58 -22.60
N ASN A 158 31.63 -0.65 -22.93
CA ASN A 158 31.10 -0.41 -24.28
C ASN A 158 30.91 1.08 -24.58
N GLY A 159 30.50 1.86 -23.58
CA GLY A 159 30.21 3.29 -23.69
C GLY A 159 30.30 3.98 -22.34
N ILE A 160 30.45 5.28 -22.36
CA ILE A 160 30.49 6.14 -21.17
C ILE A 160 29.47 7.25 -21.39
N TYR A 161 28.57 7.41 -20.44
CA TYR A 161 27.44 8.34 -20.51
C TYR A 161 27.39 9.18 -19.23
N LYS A 162 26.81 10.35 -19.35
CA LYS A 162 26.34 11.13 -18.20
C LYS A 162 24.81 11.07 -18.14
N GLU A 163 24.31 11.03 -16.97
CA GLU A 163 22.88 11.17 -16.72
C GLU A 163 22.49 12.66 -16.89
N ILE A 164 21.48 12.92 -17.72
CA ILE A 164 20.91 14.24 -17.89
C ILE A 164 19.51 14.20 -17.31
N ALA A 165 19.21 15.09 -16.36
CA ALA A 165 17.85 15.25 -15.90
C ALA A 165 16.96 15.62 -17.08
N GLY A 166 15.82 14.93 -17.22
CA GLY A 166 14.81 15.28 -18.18
C GLY A 166 14.34 16.72 -18.00
N GLU A 167 14.01 17.41 -19.08
CA GLU A 167 13.40 18.74 -18.98
C GLU A 167 11.88 18.60 -18.81
N PHE A 168 11.33 19.16 -17.75
CA PHE A 168 9.89 19.27 -17.55
C PHE A 168 9.35 20.40 -18.44
N ASN A 169 8.87 20.04 -19.62
CA ASN A 169 8.35 20.95 -20.63
C ASN A 169 7.08 20.38 -21.28
N ASP A 170 6.45 21.13 -22.18
CA ASP A 170 5.20 20.73 -22.82
C ASP A 170 5.35 19.44 -23.66
N GLU A 171 6.53 19.20 -24.27
CA GLU A 171 6.79 17.97 -25.03
C GLU A 171 6.83 16.74 -24.12
N PHE A 172 7.45 16.87 -22.94
CA PHE A 172 7.44 15.83 -21.91
C PHE A 172 6.01 15.54 -21.44
N VAL A 173 5.22 16.59 -21.15
CA VAL A 173 3.84 16.46 -20.67
C VAL A 173 2.94 15.81 -21.74
N ASP A 174 3.03 16.22 -23.00
CA ASP A 174 2.29 15.59 -24.10
C ASP A 174 2.65 14.11 -24.25
N GLY A 175 3.94 13.77 -24.01
CA GLY A 175 4.43 12.40 -23.99
C GLY A 175 3.86 11.51 -22.87
N LEU A 176 3.32 12.07 -21.79
CA LEU A 176 2.62 11.33 -20.74
C LEU A 176 1.27 10.76 -21.19
N ALA A 177 0.74 11.24 -22.32
CA ALA A 177 -0.52 10.79 -22.95
C ALA A 177 -1.74 10.82 -21.99
N ILE A 178 -1.84 11.85 -21.17
CA ILE A 178 -2.99 12.08 -20.30
C ILE A 178 -4.05 12.87 -21.10
N ASP A 179 -5.27 12.34 -21.15
CA ASP A 179 -6.33 12.93 -21.96
C ASP A 179 -6.62 14.40 -21.59
N GLY A 180 -6.51 15.27 -22.57
CA GLY A 180 -6.75 16.72 -22.43
C GLY A 180 -5.65 17.51 -21.74
N ILE A 181 -4.46 16.90 -21.47
CA ILE A 181 -3.32 17.56 -20.81
C ILE A 181 -2.10 17.47 -21.72
N THR A 182 -1.64 18.61 -22.23
CA THR A 182 -0.54 18.70 -23.21
C THR A 182 0.49 19.78 -22.85
N THR A 183 0.24 20.58 -21.82
CA THR A 183 1.13 21.65 -21.39
C THR A 183 1.52 21.53 -19.91
N VAL A 184 2.66 22.09 -19.55
CA VAL A 184 3.12 22.18 -18.16
C VAL A 184 2.09 22.82 -17.24
N GLU A 185 1.40 23.89 -17.71
CA GLU A 185 0.38 24.59 -16.93
C GLU A 185 -0.83 23.70 -16.64
N GLU A 186 -1.31 22.97 -17.65
CA GLU A 186 -2.42 22.02 -17.51
C GLU A 186 -2.05 20.86 -16.58
N TYR A 187 -0.83 20.33 -16.71
CA TYR A 187 -0.36 19.24 -15.87
C TYR A 187 -0.22 19.66 -14.40
N ARG A 188 0.30 20.86 -14.13
CA ARG A 188 0.38 21.41 -12.77
C ARG A 188 -1.01 21.58 -12.15
N ALA A 189 -1.96 22.08 -12.91
CA ALA A 189 -3.34 22.22 -12.45
C ALA A 189 -3.99 20.85 -12.18
N TYR A 190 -3.73 19.88 -13.03
CA TYR A 190 -4.17 18.49 -12.85
C TYR A 190 -3.59 17.85 -11.59
N LEU A 191 -2.26 17.92 -11.39
CA LEU A 191 -1.60 17.41 -10.20
C LEU A 191 -2.15 18.06 -8.93
N LYS A 192 -2.29 19.38 -8.94
CA LYS A 192 -2.84 20.12 -7.80
C LYS A 192 -4.24 19.62 -7.44
N SER A 193 -5.11 19.45 -8.44
CA SER A 193 -6.46 18.92 -8.25
C SER A 193 -6.45 17.49 -7.71
N MET A 194 -5.58 16.62 -8.21
CA MET A 194 -5.42 15.24 -7.73
C MET A 194 -4.93 15.19 -6.28
N MET A 195 -3.97 16.03 -5.93
CA MET A 195 -3.46 16.12 -4.56
C MET A 195 -4.51 16.69 -3.61
N GLU A 196 -5.25 17.74 -4.02
CA GLU A 196 -6.34 18.33 -3.23
C GLU A 196 -7.47 17.32 -3.00
N GLU A 197 -7.82 16.51 -4.00
CA GLU A 197 -8.80 15.43 -3.89
C GLU A 197 -8.32 14.36 -2.89
N SER A 198 -7.09 13.89 -3.03
CA SER A 198 -6.47 12.91 -2.12
C SER A 198 -6.44 13.40 -0.68
N TYR A 199 -6.03 14.64 -0.44
CA TYR A 199 -6.00 15.23 0.90
C TYR A 199 -7.41 15.43 1.47
N SER A 200 -8.38 15.78 0.63
CA SER A 200 -9.78 15.90 1.05
C SER A 200 -10.37 14.55 1.46
N GLU A 201 -10.07 13.49 0.71
CA GLU A 201 -10.47 12.12 1.06
C GLU A 201 -9.83 11.66 2.37
N GLN A 202 -8.52 11.90 2.54
CA GLN A 202 -7.81 11.57 3.77
C GLN A 202 -8.39 12.34 4.97
N ALA A 203 -8.60 13.65 4.84
CA ALA A 203 -9.19 14.48 5.89
C ALA A 203 -10.63 14.02 6.23
N GLY A 204 -11.39 13.57 5.22
CA GLY A 204 -12.70 12.97 5.41
C GLY A 204 -12.65 11.69 6.25
N GLN A 205 -11.73 10.77 5.91
CA GLN A 205 -11.54 9.53 6.66
C GLN A 205 -11.07 9.80 8.11
N GLU A 206 -10.13 10.72 8.30
CA GLU A 206 -9.68 11.12 9.63
C GLU A 206 -10.81 11.72 10.47
N LEU A 207 -11.67 12.52 9.85
CA LEU A 207 -12.84 13.12 10.48
C LEU A 207 -13.84 12.04 10.93
N GLU A 208 -14.12 11.05 10.08
CA GLU A 208 -14.98 9.91 10.43
C GLU A 208 -14.44 9.15 11.64
N VAL A 209 -13.13 8.84 11.65
CA VAL A 209 -12.46 8.17 12.76
C VAL A 209 -12.56 9.00 14.04
N GLN A 210 -12.29 10.31 14.00
CA GLN A 210 -12.37 11.19 15.15
C GLN A 210 -13.79 11.22 15.74
N VAL A 211 -14.79 11.39 14.89
CA VAL A 211 -16.21 11.44 15.33
C VAL A 211 -16.64 10.14 15.97
N VAL A 212 -16.36 8.99 15.32
CA VAL A 212 -16.74 7.66 15.85
C VAL A 212 -16.02 7.38 17.16
N THR A 213 -14.74 7.73 17.27
CA THR A 213 -13.94 7.56 18.50
C THR A 213 -14.54 8.36 19.65
N LEU A 214 -14.81 9.67 19.47
CA LEU A 214 -15.36 10.53 20.49
C LEU A 214 -16.76 10.09 20.92
N VAL A 215 -17.61 9.70 19.98
CA VAL A 215 -18.94 9.16 20.27
C VAL A 215 -18.85 7.87 21.07
N THR A 216 -17.87 7.01 20.74
CA THR A 216 -17.65 5.74 21.46
C THR A 216 -17.09 5.98 22.86
N GLU A 217 -16.18 6.94 23.04
CA GLU A 217 -15.64 7.33 24.34
C GLU A 217 -16.74 7.91 25.27
N ASN A 218 -17.68 8.65 24.71
CA ASN A 218 -18.84 9.19 25.45
C ASN A 218 -19.86 8.13 25.83
N ALA A 219 -19.82 6.93 25.22
CA ALA A 219 -20.78 5.85 25.45
C ALA A 219 -20.27 4.84 26.47
N GLY A 220 -21.21 4.15 27.12
CA GLY A 220 -20.94 3.01 27.99
C GLY A 220 -21.34 1.71 27.29
N VAL A 221 -20.40 0.78 27.09
CA VAL A 221 -20.65 -0.57 26.58
C VAL A 221 -20.38 -1.58 27.70
N LYS A 222 -21.32 -2.46 27.98
CA LYS A 222 -21.24 -3.43 29.11
C LYS A 222 -20.57 -4.73 28.66
N GLU A 223 -21.01 -5.28 27.55
CA GLU A 223 -20.60 -6.58 27.04
C GLU A 223 -20.57 -6.51 25.52
N ILE A 224 -19.49 -6.98 24.92
CA ILE A 224 -19.33 -7.09 23.47
C ILE A 224 -19.49 -8.58 23.11
N PRO A 225 -20.43 -8.94 22.22
CA PRO A 225 -20.58 -10.33 21.79
C PRO A 225 -19.30 -10.85 21.11
N GLN A 226 -18.82 -12.04 21.51
CA GLN A 226 -17.62 -12.63 20.95
C GLN A 226 -17.70 -12.77 19.41
N GLY A 227 -18.86 -13.18 18.89
CA GLY A 227 -19.05 -13.29 17.43
C GLY A 227 -18.89 -11.97 16.67
N LEU A 228 -19.10 -10.81 17.32
CA LEU A 228 -18.85 -9.50 16.73
C LEU A 228 -17.33 -9.18 16.71
N ILE A 229 -16.62 -9.55 17.77
CA ILE A 229 -15.15 -9.43 17.81
C ILE A 229 -14.54 -10.32 16.74
N ASP A 230 -14.97 -11.58 16.65
CA ASP A 230 -14.50 -12.53 15.64
C ASP A 230 -14.75 -12.02 14.22
N LYS A 231 -15.92 -11.42 13.96
CA LYS A 231 -16.23 -10.78 12.66
C LYS A 231 -15.22 -9.69 12.29
N PHE A 232 -14.91 -8.77 13.19
CA PHE A 232 -13.94 -7.70 12.90
C PHE A 232 -12.50 -8.22 12.84
N TYR A 233 -12.17 -9.25 13.60
CA TYR A 233 -10.88 -9.92 13.50
C TYR A 233 -10.69 -10.52 12.10
N ASP A 234 -11.68 -11.26 11.60
CA ASP A 234 -11.64 -11.87 10.27
C ASP A 234 -11.54 -10.82 9.15
N ILE A 235 -12.25 -9.68 9.30
CA ILE A 235 -12.14 -8.54 8.38
C ILE A 235 -10.71 -7.98 8.38
N ASN A 236 -10.11 -7.76 9.54
CA ASN A 236 -8.75 -7.22 9.66
C ASN A 236 -7.71 -8.16 9.04
N ILE A 237 -7.81 -9.47 9.33
CA ILE A 237 -6.93 -10.50 8.75
C ILE A 237 -7.09 -10.56 7.23
N SER A 238 -8.34 -10.53 6.73
CA SER A 238 -8.61 -10.58 5.30
C SER A 238 -8.02 -9.39 4.57
N ASN A 239 -8.20 -8.17 5.09
CA ASN A 239 -7.64 -6.95 4.53
C ASN A 239 -6.11 -6.97 4.52
N MET A 240 -5.49 -7.40 5.62
CA MET A 240 -4.04 -7.49 5.73
C MET A 240 -3.47 -8.56 4.79
N THR A 241 -4.16 -9.71 4.65
CA THR A 241 -3.79 -10.78 3.72
C THR A 241 -3.89 -10.31 2.26
N TYR A 242 -4.95 -9.56 1.94
CA TYR A 242 -5.09 -8.96 0.62
C TYR A 242 -3.93 -7.99 0.32
N ASN A 243 -3.60 -7.10 1.27
CA ASN A 243 -2.47 -6.19 1.13
C ASN A 243 -1.16 -6.95 0.91
N ALA A 244 -0.88 -7.98 1.72
CA ALA A 244 0.31 -8.82 1.55
C ALA A 244 0.38 -9.44 0.14
N SER A 245 -0.76 -9.91 -0.39
CA SER A 245 -0.83 -10.52 -1.72
C SER A 245 -0.47 -9.56 -2.85
N MET A 246 -0.78 -8.25 -2.70
CA MET A 246 -0.40 -7.20 -3.66
C MET A 246 1.12 -7.04 -3.79
N TYR A 247 1.87 -7.40 -2.74
CA TYR A 247 3.34 -7.42 -2.73
C TYR A 247 3.92 -8.81 -3.03
N GLY A 248 3.06 -9.80 -3.36
CA GLY A 248 3.48 -11.18 -3.61
C GLY A 248 4.00 -11.89 -2.36
N MET A 249 3.60 -11.45 -1.17
CA MET A 249 4.05 -11.96 0.13
C MET A 249 2.92 -12.72 0.84
N ASP A 250 3.31 -13.67 1.70
CA ASP A 250 2.39 -14.19 2.72
C ASP A 250 2.22 -13.17 3.86
N LEU A 251 1.14 -13.32 4.63
CA LEU A 251 0.78 -12.38 5.69
C LEU A 251 1.92 -12.21 6.73
N GLN A 252 2.54 -13.30 7.18
CA GLN A 252 3.55 -13.23 8.22
C GLN A 252 4.82 -12.52 7.74
N SER A 253 5.27 -12.83 6.52
CA SER A 253 6.40 -12.15 5.88
C SER A 253 6.14 -10.66 5.67
N PHE A 254 4.92 -10.31 5.25
CA PHE A 254 4.51 -8.92 5.08
C PHE A 254 4.49 -8.15 6.39
N VAL A 255 3.86 -8.69 7.44
CA VAL A 255 3.79 -8.07 8.77
C VAL A 255 5.19 -7.87 9.36
N SER A 256 6.06 -8.87 9.26
CA SER A 256 7.43 -8.77 9.75
C SER A 256 8.24 -7.72 8.98
N ALA A 257 8.11 -7.66 7.64
CA ALA A 257 8.90 -6.75 6.81
C ALA A 257 8.46 -5.28 6.91
N TYR A 258 7.15 -5.02 6.96
CA TYR A 258 6.60 -3.66 6.90
C TYR A 258 6.25 -3.08 8.26
N TYR A 259 5.88 -3.91 9.23
CA TYR A 259 5.50 -3.47 10.58
C TYR A 259 6.53 -3.84 11.65
N GLY A 260 7.50 -4.71 11.33
CA GLY A 260 8.51 -5.14 12.28
C GLY A 260 7.96 -5.97 13.46
N MET A 261 6.77 -6.56 13.29
CA MET A 261 6.08 -7.31 14.34
C MET A 261 6.35 -8.80 14.20
N ASP A 262 6.42 -9.51 15.32
CA ASP A 262 6.32 -10.95 15.36
C ASP A 262 4.85 -11.41 15.39
N GLU A 263 4.62 -12.69 15.19
CA GLU A 263 3.27 -13.29 15.10
C GLU A 263 2.45 -13.05 16.38
N GLU A 264 3.07 -13.16 17.58
CA GLU A 264 2.39 -12.99 18.87
C GLU A 264 1.94 -11.53 19.06
N THR A 265 2.79 -10.57 18.72
CA THR A 265 2.48 -9.14 18.79
C THR A 265 1.38 -8.78 17.80
N PHE A 266 1.49 -9.25 16.54
CA PHE A 266 0.49 -9.02 15.51
C PHE A 266 -0.88 -9.57 15.89
N GLU A 267 -0.92 -10.80 16.39
CA GLU A 267 -2.17 -11.44 16.87
C GLU A 267 -2.82 -10.61 17.98
N ALA A 268 -2.04 -10.20 18.99
CA ALA A 268 -2.54 -9.43 20.12
C ALA A 268 -3.09 -8.05 19.68
N GLU A 269 -2.40 -7.36 18.78
CA GLU A 269 -2.84 -6.06 18.26
C GLU A 269 -4.08 -6.20 17.37
N THR A 270 -4.16 -7.26 16.57
CA THR A 270 -5.33 -7.54 15.72
C THR A 270 -6.58 -7.84 16.56
N VAL A 271 -6.44 -8.61 17.63
CA VAL A 271 -7.54 -8.87 18.58
C VAL A 271 -7.97 -7.57 19.25
N ALA A 272 -7.06 -6.75 19.74
CA ALA A 272 -7.39 -5.48 20.39
C ALA A 272 -8.09 -4.50 19.42
N ALA A 273 -7.64 -4.43 18.16
CA ALA A 273 -8.29 -3.64 17.12
C ALA A 273 -9.70 -4.16 16.80
N ALA A 274 -9.89 -5.48 16.78
CA ALA A 274 -11.21 -6.09 16.57
C ALA A 274 -12.18 -5.81 17.72
N GLU A 275 -11.71 -5.84 18.97
CA GLU A 275 -12.52 -5.48 20.16
C GLU A 275 -12.97 -4.01 20.09
N GLU A 276 -12.08 -3.09 19.73
CA GLU A 276 -12.41 -1.67 19.61
C GLU A 276 -13.40 -1.43 18.45
N SER A 277 -13.18 -2.05 17.28
CA SER A 277 -14.09 -1.97 16.14
C SER A 277 -15.49 -2.53 16.48
N ALA A 278 -15.54 -3.64 17.20
CA ALA A 278 -16.79 -4.23 17.67
C ALA A 278 -17.54 -3.31 18.64
N LYS A 279 -16.82 -2.67 19.55
CA LYS A 279 -17.38 -1.68 20.48
C LYS A 279 -17.93 -0.46 19.74
N GLN A 280 -17.19 0.09 18.77
CA GLN A 280 -17.60 1.19 17.92
C GLN A 280 -18.87 0.83 17.13
N ALA A 281 -18.90 -0.36 16.53
CA ALA A 281 -20.08 -0.85 15.82
C ALA A 281 -21.33 -0.93 16.72
N MET A 282 -21.19 -1.43 17.94
CA MET A 282 -22.31 -1.48 18.90
C MET A 282 -22.84 -0.08 19.23
N VAL A 283 -21.96 0.90 19.44
CA VAL A 283 -22.37 2.28 19.71
C VAL A 283 -23.06 2.89 18.50
N CYS A 284 -22.51 2.70 17.30
CA CYS A 284 -23.12 3.12 16.04
C CYS A 284 -24.52 2.50 15.85
N LEU A 285 -24.67 1.20 16.09
CA LEU A 285 -25.95 0.52 15.99
C LEU A 285 -26.97 1.04 17.00
N LYS A 286 -26.54 1.41 18.21
CA LYS A 286 -27.41 2.06 19.18
C LYS A 286 -27.89 3.44 18.72
N VAL A 287 -26.99 4.23 18.09
CA VAL A 287 -27.36 5.49 17.45
C VAL A 287 -28.37 5.25 16.33
N ALA A 288 -28.14 4.25 15.47
CA ALA A 288 -29.07 3.91 14.38
C ALA A 288 -30.49 3.62 14.93
N LYS A 289 -30.57 2.94 16.04
CA LYS A 289 -31.83 2.59 16.68
C LYS A 289 -32.56 3.81 17.25
N GLU A 290 -31.85 4.73 17.90
CA GLU A 290 -32.40 5.98 18.42
C GLU A 290 -32.87 6.91 17.29
N GLU A 291 -32.14 6.96 16.17
CA GLU A 291 -32.43 7.83 15.04
C GLU A 291 -33.29 7.16 13.96
N ASN A 292 -33.65 5.89 14.12
CA ASN A 292 -34.40 5.06 13.16
C ASN A 292 -33.69 4.96 11.80
N LEU A 293 -32.35 4.87 11.80
CA LEU A 293 -31.57 4.64 10.60
C LEU A 293 -31.60 3.16 10.22
N GLN A 294 -31.89 2.90 8.97
CA GLN A 294 -31.89 1.55 8.40
C GLN A 294 -31.61 1.62 6.91
N ILE A 295 -31.18 0.54 6.33
CA ILE A 295 -31.01 0.43 4.87
C ILE A 295 -32.32 -0.08 4.27
N THR A 296 -32.91 0.72 3.40
CA THR A 296 -34.10 0.35 2.64
C THR A 296 -33.72 -0.54 1.46
N GLU A 297 -34.70 -1.26 0.90
CA GLU A 297 -34.49 -2.09 -0.29
C GLU A 297 -34.04 -1.25 -1.51
N ASP A 298 -34.56 -0.02 -1.63
CA ASP A 298 -34.16 0.89 -2.72
C ASP A 298 -32.69 1.36 -2.55
N GLU A 299 -32.28 1.72 -1.32
CA GLU A 299 -30.87 2.10 -1.03
C GLU A 299 -29.92 0.94 -1.31
N MET A 300 -30.29 -0.26 -0.89
CA MET A 300 -29.53 -1.49 -1.13
C MET A 300 -29.34 -1.75 -2.64
N ASN A 301 -30.43 -1.67 -3.42
CA ASN A 301 -30.36 -1.88 -4.85
C ASN A 301 -29.54 -0.79 -5.53
N THR A 302 -29.68 0.47 -5.14
CA THR A 302 -28.88 1.58 -5.65
C THR A 302 -27.38 1.37 -5.39
N ALA A 303 -27.01 1.04 -4.16
CA ALA A 303 -25.62 0.76 -3.78
C ALA A 303 -25.03 -0.40 -4.59
N ILE A 304 -25.80 -1.45 -4.84
CA ILE A 304 -25.35 -2.57 -5.66
C ILE A 304 -25.11 -2.15 -7.10
N GLU A 305 -26.05 -1.39 -7.71
CA GLU A 305 -25.93 -0.93 -9.10
C GLU A 305 -24.73 0.04 -9.29
N GLU A 306 -24.40 0.83 -8.28
CA GLU A 306 -23.28 1.77 -8.32
C GLU A 306 -21.92 1.10 -8.11
N ASN A 307 -21.88 0.01 -7.32
CA ASN A 307 -20.61 -0.52 -6.82
C ASN A 307 -20.22 -1.91 -7.33
N TYR A 308 -21.10 -2.69 -7.98
CA TYR A 308 -20.78 -4.07 -8.38
C TYR A 308 -19.49 -4.16 -9.21
N ALA A 309 -19.24 -3.18 -10.09
CA ALA A 309 -18.05 -3.18 -10.94
C ALA A 309 -16.76 -2.92 -10.15
N ALA A 310 -16.81 -2.07 -9.11
CA ALA A 310 -15.69 -1.83 -8.21
C ALA A 310 -15.29 -3.07 -7.40
N TYR A 311 -16.26 -3.95 -7.12
CA TYR A 311 -16.02 -5.26 -6.50
C TYR A 311 -15.58 -6.35 -7.50
N GLY A 312 -15.35 -6.00 -8.76
CA GLY A 312 -14.87 -6.91 -9.80
C GLY A 312 -15.95 -7.77 -10.48
N TYR A 313 -17.23 -7.48 -10.26
CA TYR A 313 -18.34 -8.19 -10.89
C TYR A 313 -18.76 -7.56 -12.21
N THR A 314 -19.30 -8.36 -13.12
CA THR A 314 -19.73 -7.89 -14.45
C THR A 314 -21.17 -7.37 -14.46
N SER A 315 -21.94 -7.64 -13.42
CA SER A 315 -23.32 -7.17 -13.26
C SER A 315 -23.78 -7.18 -11.81
N ALA A 316 -24.79 -6.36 -11.51
CA ALA A 316 -25.48 -6.36 -10.21
C ALA A 316 -26.12 -7.72 -9.87
N GLU A 317 -26.57 -8.49 -10.87
CA GLU A 317 -27.14 -9.83 -10.64
C GLU A 317 -26.04 -10.83 -10.22
N GLU A 318 -24.88 -10.78 -10.84
CA GLU A 318 -23.72 -11.59 -10.46
C GLU A 318 -23.27 -11.26 -9.04
N PHE A 319 -23.16 -9.98 -8.69
CA PHE A 319 -22.86 -9.52 -7.34
C PHE A 319 -23.84 -10.09 -6.30
N LYS A 320 -25.16 -9.93 -6.55
CA LYS A 320 -26.22 -10.44 -5.66
C LYS A 320 -26.19 -11.95 -5.45
N ASN A 321 -25.67 -12.71 -6.39
CA ASN A 321 -25.57 -14.15 -6.30
C ASN A 321 -24.27 -14.64 -5.60
N ALA A 322 -23.26 -13.81 -5.55
CA ALA A 322 -21.92 -14.15 -5.05
C ALA A 322 -21.63 -13.61 -3.64
N VAL A 323 -22.29 -12.50 -3.25
CA VAL A 323 -22.02 -11.78 -2.00
C VAL A 323 -23.08 -12.07 -0.96
N ASP A 324 -22.70 -12.16 0.32
CA ASP A 324 -23.64 -12.16 1.43
C ASP A 324 -24.30 -10.78 1.53
N LEU A 325 -25.58 -10.73 1.19
CA LEU A 325 -26.33 -9.47 1.12
C LEU A 325 -26.68 -8.91 2.50
N GLU A 326 -26.76 -9.72 3.54
CA GLU A 326 -26.98 -9.20 4.91
C GLU A 326 -25.68 -8.57 5.43
N GLU A 327 -24.52 -9.15 5.15
CA GLU A 327 -23.24 -8.55 5.49
C GLU A 327 -22.99 -7.26 4.70
N TYR A 328 -23.31 -7.24 3.40
CA TYR A 328 -23.25 -6.01 2.59
C TYR A 328 -24.18 -4.92 3.12
N LYS A 329 -25.37 -5.28 3.55
CA LYS A 329 -26.33 -4.37 4.19
C LYS A 329 -25.80 -3.82 5.53
N ASP A 330 -25.13 -4.65 6.32
CA ASP A 330 -24.47 -4.25 7.56
C ASP A 330 -23.39 -3.18 7.29
N SER A 331 -22.56 -3.38 6.26
CA SER A 331 -21.56 -2.41 5.86
C SER A 331 -22.16 -1.07 5.41
N LEU A 332 -23.21 -1.11 4.60
CA LEU A 332 -23.95 0.10 4.18
C LEU A 332 -24.57 0.83 5.38
N LEU A 333 -25.09 0.07 6.35
CA LEU A 333 -25.67 0.65 7.55
C LEU A 333 -24.61 1.38 8.38
N LEU A 334 -23.42 0.80 8.58
CA LEU A 334 -22.32 1.48 9.28
C LEU A 334 -21.93 2.78 8.56
N THR A 335 -21.75 2.74 7.26
CA THR A 335 -21.45 3.94 6.47
C THR A 335 -22.52 5.01 6.65
N LYS A 336 -23.79 4.63 6.61
CA LYS A 336 -24.91 5.57 6.81
C LYS A 336 -24.91 6.19 8.21
N ILE A 337 -24.57 5.42 9.25
CA ILE A 337 -24.48 5.90 10.63
C ILE A 337 -23.29 6.85 10.78
N VAL A 338 -22.12 6.49 10.24
CA VAL A 338 -20.92 7.33 10.29
C VAL A 338 -21.18 8.68 9.61
N ASN A 339 -21.77 8.68 8.42
CA ASN A 339 -22.17 9.89 7.72
C ASN A 339 -23.14 10.74 8.57
N PHE A 340 -24.14 10.10 9.19
CA PHE A 340 -25.05 10.81 10.09
C PHE A 340 -24.33 11.43 11.28
N LEU A 341 -23.36 10.75 11.88
CA LEU A 341 -22.57 11.28 13.00
C LEU A 341 -21.71 12.45 12.58
N VAL A 342 -21.02 12.36 11.43
CA VAL A 342 -20.23 13.45 10.85
C VAL A 342 -21.10 14.67 10.52
N ASP A 343 -22.27 14.48 9.91
CA ASP A 343 -23.22 15.57 9.61
C ASP A 343 -23.75 16.29 10.86
N ASN A 344 -23.72 15.62 12.00
CA ASN A 344 -24.17 16.18 13.28
C ASN A 344 -23.00 16.62 14.20
N ALA A 345 -21.75 16.51 13.74
CA ALA A 345 -20.59 16.99 14.47
C ALA A 345 -20.37 18.51 14.28
N VAL A 346 -19.64 19.12 15.17
CA VAL A 346 -19.15 20.51 15.04
C VAL A 346 -17.72 20.46 14.54
N VAL A 347 -17.56 20.67 13.24
CA VAL A 347 -16.25 20.59 12.59
C VAL A 347 -15.60 21.98 12.61
N THR A 348 -14.38 22.07 13.14
CA THR A 348 -13.53 23.25 13.04
C THR A 348 -12.46 22.97 11.98
N GLU A 349 -12.52 23.69 10.87
CA GLU A 349 -11.50 23.61 9.85
C GLU A 349 -10.25 24.41 10.29
N VAL A 350 -9.10 23.74 10.32
CA VAL A 350 -7.80 24.39 10.49
C VAL A 350 -7.04 24.25 9.17
N THR A 351 -6.63 25.38 8.61
CA THR A 351 -5.69 25.41 7.49
C THR A 351 -4.29 25.32 8.07
N GLU A 352 -3.80 24.12 8.31
CA GLU A 352 -2.37 23.90 8.47
C GLU A 352 -1.75 23.84 7.07
N LEU A 353 -0.79 24.72 6.83
CA LEU A 353 0.20 24.49 5.81
C LEU A 353 1.01 23.29 6.32
N ALA A 354 1.05 22.19 5.56
CA ALA A 354 1.93 21.09 5.89
C ALA A 354 3.37 21.62 6.06
N GLU A 355 3.96 21.40 7.24
CA GLU A 355 5.37 21.72 7.50
C GLU A 355 6.30 20.67 6.88
#